data_aec62c6433bd051e044c40159f22438b
#
_entry.id   aec62c6433bd051e044c40159f22438b
#
_cell.length_a   1.000
_cell.length_b   1.000
_cell.length_c   1.000
_cell.angle_alpha   90.00
_cell.angle_beta   90.00
_cell.angle_gamma   90.00
#
_symmetry.space_group_name_H-M   'P 1'
#
loop_
_entity.id
_entity.type
_entity.pdbx_description
1 polymer ?
#
loop_
_entity_poly.entity_id
_entity_poly.type
_entity_poly.pdbx_seq_one_letter_code
_entity_poly.pdbx_strand_id
1 'polypeptide(L)'
;MSNHFHVLLFIDQDSNDEASTHDIVSRWHQIHQGNTVSGKLLNNEPLEPHEIEQLNHFVDTWRERLASISWYMRVLNEKVARMANIEDDVTGRFWEGRFKCQALLDDQAILSCLAYIDLNPVRAGIADTPEQSDHTVIGSAR
;
A
#
# COMPACT_ATOMS: atom_id res chain seq x y z
N MET A 1 23.79 -2.24 8.55
CA MET A 1 22.37 -1.90 8.66
C MET A 1 21.64 -2.52 7.48
N SER A 2 20.54 -3.25 7.69
CA SER A 2 19.71 -3.72 6.59
C SER A 2 19.03 -2.48 5.98
N ASN A 3 19.20 -2.27 4.69
CA ASN A 3 18.66 -1.14 3.94
C ASN A 3 17.47 -1.54 3.05
N HIS A 4 16.77 -2.62 3.42
CA HIS A 4 15.62 -3.12 2.69
C HIS A 4 14.52 -3.57 3.65
N PHE A 5 13.30 -3.59 3.18
CA PHE A 5 12.13 -4.10 3.90
C PHE A 5 11.37 -5.10 3.03
N HIS A 6 10.63 -5.96 3.69
CA HIS A 6 9.74 -6.94 3.07
C HIS A 6 8.31 -6.61 3.45
N VAL A 7 7.40 -6.74 2.49
CA VAL A 7 5.96 -6.56 2.70
C VAL A 7 5.23 -7.74 2.08
N LEU A 8 4.39 -8.39 2.85
CA LEU A 8 3.44 -9.38 2.35
C LEU A 8 2.12 -8.65 2.09
N LEU A 9 1.62 -8.75 0.85
CA LEU A 9 0.39 -8.11 0.43
C LEU A 9 -0.60 -9.16 -0.06
N PHE A 10 -1.84 -9.03 0.38
CA PHE A 10 -2.99 -9.73 -0.18
C PHE A 10 -3.86 -8.74 -0.94
N ILE A 11 -4.20 -9.06 -2.18
CA ILE A 11 -5.10 -8.26 -3.00
C ILE A 11 -6.38 -9.05 -3.17
N ASP A 12 -7.45 -8.54 -2.56
CA ASP A 12 -8.80 -9.07 -2.73
C ASP A 12 -9.42 -8.43 -3.99
N GLN A 13 -9.22 -9.09 -5.13
CA GLN A 13 -9.72 -8.61 -6.41
C GLN A 13 -11.25 -8.64 -6.46
N ASP A 14 -11.86 -9.70 -5.93
CA ASP A 14 -13.32 -9.87 -5.96
C ASP A 14 -14.00 -8.74 -5.15
N SER A 15 -13.53 -8.50 -3.92
CA SER A 15 -14.02 -7.38 -3.09
C SER A 15 -13.80 -6.01 -3.74
N ASN A 16 -12.72 -5.84 -4.52
CA ASN A 16 -12.47 -4.60 -5.24
C ASN A 16 -13.41 -4.43 -6.43
N ASP A 17 -13.70 -5.51 -7.16
CA ASP A 17 -14.57 -5.48 -8.33
C ASP A 17 -16.05 -5.26 -7.93
N GLU A 18 -16.47 -5.82 -6.80
CA GLU A 18 -17.82 -5.66 -6.24
C GLU A 18 -18.03 -4.32 -5.50
N ALA A 19 -16.96 -3.60 -5.17
CA ALA A 19 -17.06 -2.35 -4.42
C ALA A 19 -17.87 -1.29 -5.17
N SER A 20 -18.75 -0.60 -4.45
CA SER A 20 -19.57 0.48 -5.01
C SER A 20 -18.71 1.70 -5.41
N THR A 21 -19.29 2.58 -6.25
CA THR A 21 -18.68 3.88 -6.58
C THR A 21 -18.29 4.66 -5.32
N HIS A 22 -19.18 4.70 -4.32
CA HIS A 22 -18.93 5.39 -3.07
C HIS A 22 -17.76 4.77 -2.29
N ASP A 23 -17.65 3.43 -2.24
CA ASP A 23 -16.56 2.74 -1.56
C ASP A 23 -15.21 3.02 -2.22
N ILE A 24 -15.14 2.98 -3.55
CA ILE A 24 -13.92 3.29 -4.30
C ILE A 24 -13.49 4.73 -4.06
N VAL A 25 -14.43 5.69 -4.11
CA VAL A 25 -14.14 7.11 -3.84
C VAL A 25 -13.66 7.27 -2.39
N SER A 26 -14.32 6.64 -1.42
CA SER A 26 -13.94 6.72 -0.01
C SER A 26 -12.54 6.16 0.24
N ARG A 27 -12.23 4.97 -0.29
CA ARG A 27 -10.88 4.36 -0.20
C ARG A 27 -9.82 5.25 -0.85
N TRP A 28 -10.12 5.84 -2.00
CA TRP A 28 -9.20 6.73 -2.70
C TRP A 28 -8.87 7.98 -1.89
N HIS A 29 -9.88 8.61 -1.27
CA HIS A 29 -9.70 9.81 -0.45
C HIS A 29 -8.90 9.57 0.84
N GLN A 30 -8.76 8.32 1.31
CA GLN A 30 -7.88 8.00 2.44
C GLN A 30 -6.39 8.08 2.07
N ILE A 31 -6.06 7.93 0.80
CA ILE A 31 -4.68 7.82 0.32
C ILE A 31 -4.27 9.06 -0.49
N HIS A 32 -5.20 9.60 -1.26
CA HIS A 32 -4.99 10.70 -2.20
C HIS A 32 -6.00 11.81 -2.02
N GLN A 33 -5.65 13.00 -2.47
CA GLN A 33 -6.65 14.03 -2.70
C GLN A 33 -7.58 13.60 -3.83
N GLY A 34 -8.87 13.72 -3.60
CA GLY A 34 -9.87 13.58 -4.65
C GLY A 34 -9.99 14.83 -5.51
N ASN A 35 -11.06 14.88 -6.28
CA ASN A 35 -11.46 16.06 -7.06
C ASN A 35 -12.79 16.62 -6.53
N THR A 36 -13.23 17.76 -7.08
CA THR A 36 -14.47 18.43 -6.66
C THR A 36 -15.70 17.52 -6.78
N VAL A 37 -15.79 16.73 -7.86
CA VAL A 37 -16.94 15.85 -8.12
C VAL A 37 -16.98 14.69 -7.11
N SER A 38 -15.83 14.08 -6.83
CA SER A 38 -15.75 13.02 -5.81
C SER A 38 -16.02 13.55 -4.40
N GLY A 39 -15.64 14.81 -4.12
CA GLY A 39 -15.97 15.48 -2.87
C GLY A 39 -17.48 15.69 -2.71
N LYS A 40 -18.19 16.11 -3.76
CA LYS A 40 -19.65 16.22 -3.76
C LYS A 40 -20.32 14.89 -3.44
N LEU A 41 -19.85 13.79 -4.06
CA LEU A 41 -20.38 12.45 -3.76
C LEU A 41 -20.26 12.11 -2.27
N LEU A 42 -19.09 12.31 -1.68
CA LEU A 42 -18.87 12.00 -0.25
C LEU A 42 -19.69 12.89 0.69
N ASN A 43 -19.98 14.12 0.26
CA ASN A 43 -20.83 15.06 1.00
C ASN A 43 -22.32 14.85 0.75
N ASN A 44 -22.72 13.86 -0.06
CA ASN A 44 -24.11 13.64 -0.49
C ASN A 44 -24.73 14.85 -1.21
N GLU A 45 -23.93 15.62 -1.92
CA GLU A 45 -24.38 16.72 -2.74
C GLU A 45 -24.92 16.21 -4.09
N PRO A 46 -25.91 16.85 -4.71
CA PRO A 46 -26.43 16.45 -6.00
C PRO A 46 -25.36 16.60 -7.09
N LEU A 47 -25.31 15.62 -7.99
CA LEU A 47 -24.42 15.62 -9.15
C LEU A 47 -25.22 15.82 -10.42
N GLU A 48 -24.71 16.67 -11.30
CA GLU A 48 -25.25 16.86 -12.64
C GLU A 48 -24.90 15.67 -13.55
N PRO A 49 -25.66 15.38 -14.62
CA PRO A 49 -25.41 14.23 -15.49
C PRO A 49 -23.97 14.15 -16.02
N HIS A 50 -23.38 15.28 -16.40
CA HIS A 50 -22.01 15.35 -16.89
C HIS A 50 -20.98 15.07 -15.77
N GLU A 51 -21.28 15.44 -14.53
CA GLU A 51 -20.43 15.15 -13.36
C GLU A 51 -20.46 13.66 -13.03
N ILE A 52 -21.61 12.99 -13.19
CA ILE A 52 -21.74 11.53 -13.01
C ILE A 52 -20.88 10.79 -14.03
N GLU A 53 -20.92 11.19 -15.31
CA GLU A 53 -20.08 10.59 -16.35
C GLU A 53 -18.59 10.77 -16.05
N GLN A 54 -18.18 11.96 -15.65
CA GLN A 54 -16.81 12.27 -15.26
C GLN A 54 -16.38 11.44 -14.03
N LEU A 55 -17.24 11.32 -13.03
CA LEU A 55 -16.98 10.53 -11.84
C LEU A 55 -16.75 9.06 -12.17
N ASN A 56 -17.59 8.47 -13.02
CA ASN A 56 -17.45 7.07 -13.42
C ASN A 56 -16.08 6.80 -14.08
N HIS A 57 -15.62 7.70 -14.95
CA HIS A 57 -14.30 7.59 -15.56
C HIS A 57 -13.15 7.61 -14.51
N PHE A 58 -13.25 8.46 -13.48
CA PHE A 58 -12.29 8.48 -12.40
C PHE A 58 -12.36 7.20 -11.56
N VAL A 59 -13.57 6.75 -11.23
CA VAL A 59 -13.80 5.54 -10.41
C VAL A 59 -13.22 4.30 -11.07
N ASP A 60 -13.37 4.12 -12.38
CA ASP A 60 -12.78 3.02 -13.12
C ASP A 60 -11.24 3.02 -12.98
N THR A 61 -10.63 4.19 -13.19
CA THR A 61 -9.18 4.37 -13.02
C THR A 61 -8.73 4.11 -11.58
N TRP A 62 -9.49 4.58 -10.59
CA TRP A 62 -9.15 4.41 -9.18
C TRP A 62 -9.32 2.96 -8.72
N ARG A 63 -10.34 2.26 -9.21
CA ARG A 63 -10.56 0.84 -8.97
C ARG A 63 -9.35 0.01 -9.40
N GLU A 64 -8.87 0.21 -10.62
CA GLU A 64 -7.67 -0.45 -11.13
C GLU A 64 -6.43 -0.14 -10.27
N ARG A 65 -6.25 1.12 -9.87
CA ARG A 65 -5.09 1.55 -9.09
C ARG A 65 -5.11 1.01 -7.66
N LEU A 66 -6.28 0.94 -7.03
CA LEU A 66 -6.45 0.40 -5.67
C LEU A 66 -6.12 -1.09 -5.58
N ALA A 67 -6.31 -1.85 -6.65
CA ALA A 67 -5.94 -3.26 -6.75
C ALA A 67 -4.52 -3.48 -7.32
N SER A 68 -3.75 -2.43 -7.60
CA SER A 68 -2.44 -2.53 -8.25
C SER A 68 -1.30 -2.52 -7.24
N ILE A 69 -0.54 -3.62 -7.13
CA ILE A 69 0.71 -3.68 -6.35
C ILE A 69 1.68 -2.57 -6.79
N SER A 70 1.81 -2.35 -8.09
CA SER A 70 2.72 -1.33 -8.62
C SER A 70 2.33 0.08 -8.17
N TRP A 71 1.04 0.37 -8.14
CA TRP A 71 0.53 1.65 -7.64
C TRP A 71 0.71 1.79 -6.13
N TYR A 72 0.38 0.75 -5.37
CA TYR A 72 0.61 0.70 -3.93
C TYR A 72 2.08 0.97 -3.59
N MET A 73 3.01 0.23 -4.21
CA MET A 73 4.44 0.39 -3.97
C MET A 73 4.97 1.76 -4.39
N ARG A 74 4.41 2.36 -5.45
CA ARG A 74 4.74 3.73 -5.85
C ARG A 74 4.40 4.72 -4.74
N VAL A 75 3.18 4.65 -4.20
CA VAL A 75 2.71 5.56 -3.14
C VAL A 75 3.50 5.36 -1.86
N LEU A 76 3.71 4.09 -1.45
CA LEU A 76 4.47 3.75 -0.26
C LEU A 76 5.91 4.25 -0.37
N ASN A 77 6.61 3.91 -1.44
CA ASN A 77 8.00 4.28 -1.65
C ASN A 77 8.20 5.79 -1.75
N GLU A 78 7.25 6.51 -2.36
CA GLU A 78 7.31 7.99 -2.40
C GLU A 78 7.19 8.58 -1.00
N LYS A 79 6.22 8.10 -0.18
CA LYS A 79 6.05 8.60 1.20
C LYS A 79 7.27 8.31 2.05
N VAL A 80 7.80 7.07 2.02
CA VAL A 80 8.99 6.67 2.78
C VAL A 80 10.20 7.50 2.38
N ALA A 81 10.45 7.64 1.07
CA ALA A 81 11.58 8.44 0.58
C ALA A 81 11.49 9.91 1.02
N ARG A 82 10.28 10.50 0.97
CA ARG A 82 10.05 11.87 1.40
C ARG A 82 10.29 12.06 2.89
N MET A 83 9.79 11.13 3.72
CA MET A 83 9.98 11.16 5.16
C MET A 83 11.46 11.02 5.54
N ALA A 84 12.15 10.05 4.96
CA ALA A 84 13.57 9.81 5.22
C ALA A 84 14.44 11.01 4.79
N ASN A 85 14.18 11.58 3.62
CA ASN A 85 14.92 12.75 3.15
C ASN A 85 14.71 13.99 4.07
N ILE A 86 13.50 14.13 4.65
CA ILE A 86 13.22 15.20 5.61
C ILE A 86 13.96 14.94 6.93
N GLU A 87 13.94 13.70 7.43
CA GLU A 87 14.60 13.32 8.69
C GLU A 87 16.11 13.51 8.62
N ASP A 88 16.71 13.14 7.48
CA ASP A 88 18.16 13.25 7.24
C ASP A 88 18.61 14.64 6.75
N ASP A 89 17.67 15.58 6.53
CA ASP A 89 17.91 16.90 5.92
C ASP A 89 18.68 16.82 4.60
N VAL A 90 18.28 15.86 3.75
CA VAL A 90 18.90 15.61 2.44
C VAL A 90 17.88 15.72 1.33
N THR A 91 18.38 15.88 0.11
CA THR A 91 17.60 15.84 -1.12
C THR A 91 18.16 14.81 -2.07
N GLY A 92 17.29 14.21 -2.90
CA GLY A 92 17.74 13.30 -3.94
C GLY A 92 17.06 11.93 -3.90
N ARG A 93 17.72 10.97 -4.54
CA ARG A 93 17.19 9.63 -4.71
C ARG A 93 17.44 8.79 -3.46
N PHE A 94 16.35 8.39 -2.79
CA PHE A 94 16.39 7.52 -1.61
C PHE A 94 16.54 6.04 -2.00
N TRP A 95 15.71 5.56 -2.94
CA TRP A 95 15.73 4.15 -3.35
C TRP A 95 16.78 3.88 -4.42
N GLU A 96 17.57 2.83 -4.23
CA GLU A 96 18.59 2.41 -5.20
C GLU A 96 17.97 1.90 -6.51
N GLY A 97 16.85 1.16 -6.42
CA GLY A 97 16.19 0.53 -7.56
C GLY A 97 14.68 0.43 -7.42
N ARG A 98 14.07 -0.31 -8.35
CA ARG A 98 12.65 -0.66 -8.29
C ARG A 98 12.45 -1.78 -7.27
N PHE A 99 11.25 -1.84 -6.66
CA PHE A 99 10.85 -2.96 -5.81
C PHE A 99 10.86 -4.28 -6.60
N LYS A 100 11.12 -5.37 -5.91
CA LYS A 100 10.99 -6.73 -6.43
C LYS A 100 9.71 -7.33 -5.88
N CYS A 101 8.99 -8.09 -6.70
CA CYS A 101 7.74 -8.73 -6.30
C CYS A 101 7.78 -10.19 -6.74
N GLN A 102 7.25 -11.07 -5.89
CA GLN A 102 7.06 -12.48 -6.18
C GLN A 102 5.68 -12.91 -5.73
N ALA A 103 4.95 -13.61 -6.59
CA ALA A 103 3.68 -14.20 -6.24
C ALA A 103 3.89 -15.42 -5.33
N LEU A 104 3.05 -15.55 -4.30
CA LEU A 104 2.96 -16.71 -3.43
C LEU A 104 1.69 -17.47 -3.81
N LEU A 105 1.85 -18.66 -4.39
CA LEU A 105 0.75 -19.35 -5.07
C LEU A 105 0.07 -20.41 -4.20
N ASP A 106 0.66 -20.73 -3.05
CA ASP A 106 0.13 -21.73 -2.13
C ASP A 106 0.47 -21.39 -0.67
N ASP A 107 -0.18 -22.08 0.25
CA ASP A 107 -0.01 -21.89 1.70
C ASP A 107 1.42 -22.17 2.16
N GLN A 108 2.10 -23.11 1.53
CA GLN A 108 3.50 -23.44 1.89
C GLN A 108 4.45 -22.28 1.52
N ALA A 109 4.23 -21.65 0.36
CA ALA A 109 4.99 -20.48 -0.05
C ALA A 109 4.71 -19.29 0.89
N ILE A 110 3.45 -19.10 1.30
CA ILE A 110 3.05 -18.06 2.26
C ILE A 110 3.74 -18.28 3.61
N LEU A 111 3.65 -19.47 4.18
CA LEU A 111 4.28 -19.79 5.46
C LEU A 111 5.81 -19.64 5.41
N SER A 112 6.43 -20.08 4.32
CA SER A 112 7.88 -19.93 4.12
C SER A 112 8.29 -18.45 4.03
N CYS A 113 7.49 -17.64 3.37
CA CYS A 113 7.71 -16.20 3.27
C CYS A 113 7.56 -15.50 4.62
N LEU A 114 6.52 -15.83 5.39
CA LEU A 114 6.31 -15.30 6.75
C LEU A 114 7.49 -15.65 7.66
N ALA A 115 7.91 -16.92 7.69
CA ALA A 115 9.07 -17.33 8.46
C ALA A 115 10.36 -16.61 8.03
N TYR A 116 10.54 -16.34 6.74
CA TYR A 116 11.68 -15.57 6.23
C TYR A 116 11.63 -14.12 6.72
N ILE A 117 10.45 -13.48 6.67
CA ILE A 117 10.27 -12.10 7.13
C ILE A 117 10.53 -11.99 8.63
N ASP A 118 9.99 -12.91 9.44
CA ASP A 118 10.15 -12.91 10.89
C ASP A 118 11.61 -13.16 11.33
N LEU A 119 12.36 -13.96 10.58
CA LEU A 119 13.77 -14.22 10.85
C LEU A 119 14.71 -13.15 10.27
N ASN A 120 14.22 -12.24 9.44
CA ASN A 120 15.06 -11.24 8.78
C ASN A 120 15.77 -10.29 9.77
N PRO A 121 15.12 -9.74 10.82
CA PRO A 121 15.78 -8.91 11.84
C PRO A 121 16.90 -9.65 12.57
N VAL A 122 16.71 -10.94 12.87
CA VAL A 122 17.74 -11.76 13.53
C VAL A 122 18.94 -11.99 12.61
N ARG A 123 18.70 -12.31 11.34
CA ARG A 123 19.75 -12.46 10.32
C ARG A 123 20.51 -11.17 10.05
N ALA A 124 19.84 -10.05 10.18
CA ALA A 124 20.44 -8.71 10.01
C ALA A 124 21.16 -8.23 11.28
N GLY A 125 21.12 -8.99 12.39
CA GLY A 125 21.73 -8.61 13.68
C GLY A 125 21.04 -7.42 14.35
N ILE A 126 19.76 -7.18 14.03
CA ILE A 126 18.94 -6.10 14.61
C ILE A 126 18.26 -6.57 15.90
N ALA A 127 17.94 -7.86 15.99
CA ALA A 127 17.35 -8.51 17.15
C ALA A 127 18.02 -9.86 17.41
N ASP A 128 18.05 -10.31 18.66
CA ASP A 128 18.59 -11.63 19.03
C ASP A 128 17.56 -12.75 18.76
N THR A 129 16.27 -12.43 18.90
CA THR A 129 15.16 -13.35 18.58
C THR A 129 14.05 -12.61 17.84
N PRO A 130 13.18 -13.32 17.07
CA PRO A 130 12.06 -12.69 16.37
C PRO A 130 11.09 -11.95 17.30
N GLU A 131 10.88 -12.45 18.53
CA GLU A 131 9.98 -11.87 19.52
C GLU A 131 10.49 -10.53 20.08
N GLN A 132 11.77 -10.24 19.94
CA GLN A 132 12.39 -8.98 20.37
C GLN A 132 12.35 -7.90 19.26
N SER A 133 11.88 -8.25 18.09
CA SER A 133 11.75 -7.31 16.98
C SER A 133 10.36 -6.69 16.93
N ASP A 134 10.30 -5.37 16.92
CA ASP A 134 9.06 -4.61 16.70
C ASP A 134 8.55 -4.68 15.24
N HIS A 135 9.29 -5.35 14.37
CA HIS A 135 9.06 -5.36 12.92
C HIS A 135 8.73 -6.76 12.37
N THR A 136 8.27 -7.67 13.22
CA THR A 136 7.84 -9.02 12.84
C THR A 136 6.36 -9.23 13.13
N VAL A 137 5.76 -10.23 12.46
CA VAL A 137 4.35 -10.61 12.72
C VAL A 137 4.21 -11.10 14.16
N ILE A 138 5.22 -11.83 14.68
CA ILE A 138 5.25 -12.34 16.05
C ILE A 138 5.33 -11.19 17.07
N GLY A 139 6.15 -10.16 16.80
CA GLY A 139 6.27 -8.98 17.66
C GLY A 139 5.00 -8.12 17.70
N SER A 140 4.26 -8.07 16.60
CA SER A 140 3.02 -7.28 16.47
C SER A 140 1.81 -7.90 17.17
N ALA A 141 1.88 -9.16 17.61
CA ALA A 141 0.79 -9.87 18.30
C ALA A 141 0.72 -9.60 19.81
N ARG A 142 1.51 -8.66 20.33
CA ARG A 142 1.49 -8.15 21.71
C ARG A 142 0.78 -6.82 21.75
#